data_e579313314996a76914a60886baaa924
#
_entry.id   e579313314996a76914a60886baaa924
#
_cell.length_a   1.000
_cell.length_b   1.000
_cell.length_c   1.000
_cell.angle_alpha   90.00
_cell.angle_beta   90.00
_cell.angle_gamma   90.00
#
_symmetry.space_group_name_H-M   'P 1'
#
loop_
_entity.id
_entity.type
_entity.pdbx_description
1 polymer ?
#
loop_
_entity_poly.entity_id
_entity_poly.type
_entity_poly.pdbx_seq_one_letter_code
_entity_poly.pdbx_strand_id
1 'polypeptide(L)'
;MTQFRALRRVASILTTPREPEDFLNLVNPLASARQLRGVVTKVERETPDSTTIHFRPGRGWNPHAAGQWARIGVEIDGVRQWRSYSLSAAMGHDPAITVTAIGVVSTALARGTKVGDILFLDTPQGDFVLPEHPRPLLMLTAGSGLTPVMSMIRTLVPRRPDADVVLVHSARTRDDALFHDELLELADQFPGLKVRHWFTREQDGRRLDLSDPTDLETLCPDWRERAAYACGPTDFLDAATALWEREGAATDGAAADGAAGSSTLTIERFAPVLLEGAGGEGGLLTFEKSDKEVEVGGDVPLLEAGEECGVVMPSGCRMGICRSCLVPLVAGKVRDLRTG
;
A
#
# COMPACT_ATOMS: atom_id res chain seq x y z
N MET A 1 10.52 -29.87 25.56
CA MET A 1 10.65 -28.44 25.75
C MET A 1 11.86 -27.98 26.61
N THR A 2 12.31 -28.78 27.55
CA THR A 2 13.38 -28.42 28.51
C THR A 2 14.79 -28.42 27.90
N GLN A 3 15.10 -29.35 26.98
CA GLN A 3 16.42 -29.44 26.34
C GLN A 3 16.75 -28.27 25.40
N PHE A 4 15.76 -27.74 24.69
CA PHE A 4 15.95 -26.56 23.82
C PHE A 4 16.28 -25.29 24.61
N ARG A 5 15.73 -25.13 25.81
CA ARG A 5 16.05 -24.00 26.72
C ARG A 5 17.47 -24.09 27.28
N ALA A 6 17.95 -25.29 27.57
CA ALA A 6 19.31 -25.51 28.07
C ALA A 6 20.37 -25.24 26.99
N LEU A 7 20.17 -25.74 25.78
CA LEU A 7 21.04 -25.46 24.63
C LEU A 7 21.12 -23.96 24.28
N ARG A 8 20.00 -23.24 24.35
CA ARG A 8 19.95 -21.81 24.12
C ARG A 8 20.73 -21.01 25.19
N ARG A 9 20.70 -21.45 26.45
CA ARG A 9 21.45 -20.84 27.56
C ARG A 9 22.97 -21.08 27.42
N VAL A 10 23.40 -22.25 27.03
CA VAL A 10 24.81 -22.54 26.80
C VAL A 10 25.34 -21.78 25.59
N ALA A 11 24.57 -21.72 24.51
CA ALA A 11 24.92 -20.93 23.32
C ALA A 11 25.04 -19.43 23.64
N SER A 12 24.14 -18.87 24.46
CA SER A 12 24.21 -17.45 24.83
C SER A 12 25.43 -17.09 25.68
N ILE A 13 25.92 -18.00 26.52
CA ILE A 13 27.14 -17.80 27.32
C ILE A 13 28.39 -17.76 26.41
N LEU A 14 28.40 -18.58 25.35
CA LEU A 14 29.54 -18.65 24.42
C LEU A 14 29.58 -17.46 23.43
N THR A 15 28.46 -16.79 23.22
CA THR A 15 28.35 -15.70 22.22
C THR A 15 28.26 -14.31 22.82
N THR A 16 28.28 -14.17 24.17
CA THR A 16 28.26 -12.86 24.85
C THR A 16 29.42 -11.96 24.36
N PRO A 17 29.15 -10.69 24.01
CA PRO A 17 27.94 -9.91 24.20
C PRO A 17 26.88 -10.05 23.09
N ARG A 18 27.12 -10.84 22.07
CA ARG A 18 26.16 -11.08 20.96
C ARG A 18 25.30 -12.30 21.26
N GLU A 19 24.08 -12.27 20.83
CA GLU A 19 23.16 -13.41 20.95
C GLU A 19 23.47 -14.48 19.87
N PRO A 20 23.21 -15.77 20.14
CA PRO A 20 23.37 -16.83 19.12
C PRO A 20 22.64 -16.55 17.81
N GLU A 21 21.51 -15.84 17.87
CA GLU A 21 20.72 -15.43 16.72
C GLU A 21 21.45 -14.45 15.81
N ASP A 22 22.35 -13.63 16.34
CA ASP A 22 23.15 -12.67 15.54
C ASP A 22 24.14 -13.41 14.63
N PHE A 23 24.65 -14.57 15.07
CA PHE A 23 25.50 -15.43 14.25
C PHE A 23 24.70 -16.23 13.22
N LEU A 24 23.51 -16.71 13.59
CA LEU A 24 22.62 -17.37 12.64
C LEU A 24 22.17 -16.41 11.54
N ASN A 25 21.95 -15.14 11.84
CA ASN A 25 21.60 -14.11 10.88
C ASN A 25 22.71 -13.81 9.86
N LEU A 26 23.99 -14.06 10.21
CA LEU A 26 25.10 -13.97 9.26
C LEU A 26 25.11 -15.10 8.25
N VAL A 27 24.64 -16.30 8.64
CA VAL A 27 24.58 -17.48 7.76
C VAL A 27 23.27 -17.54 7.00
N ASN A 28 22.16 -17.19 7.64
CA ASN A 28 20.84 -17.14 7.04
C ASN A 28 20.02 -15.96 7.56
N PRO A 29 20.04 -14.82 6.84
CA PRO A 29 19.31 -13.62 7.24
C PRO A 29 17.81 -13.81 7.43
N LEU A 30 17.22 -14.84 6.79
CA LEU A 30 15.79 -15.15 6.85
C LEU A 30 15.40 -15.96 8.10
N ALA A 31 16.37 -16.46 8.87
CA ALA A 31 16.12 -17.24 10.08
C ALA A 31 15.86 -16.39 11.33
N SER A 32 15.90 -15.05 11.22
CA SER A 32 15.70 -14.15 12.34
C SER A 32 14.33 -14.35 13.00
N ALA A 33 14.33 -14.60 14.32
CA ALA A 33 13.10 -14.70 15.12
C ALA A 33 12.65 -13.32 15.67
N ARG A 34 13.52 -12.30 15.65
CA ARG A 34 13.25 -10.97 16.19
C ARG A 34 12.68 -10.00 15.17
N GLN A 35 13.08 -10.17 13.91
CA GLN A 35 12.71 -9.28 12.83
C GLN A 35 12.43 -10.09 11.57
N LEU A 36 11.21 -10.05 11.10
CA LEU A 36 10.82 -10.66 9.83
C LEU A 36 11.59 -9.99 8.69
N ARG A 37 12.17 -10.80 7.81
CA ARG A 37 12.95 -10.37 6.65
C ARG A 37 12.53 -11.13 5.42
N GLY A 38 12.81 -10.58 4.27
CA GLY A 38 12.68 -11.24 2.97
C GLY A 38 13.88 -10.99 2.11
N VAL A 39 14.22 -11.93 1.24
CA VAL A 39 15.23 -11.76 0.22
C VAL A 39 14.58 -11.44 -1.11
N VAL A 40 15.05 -10.40 -1.79
CA VAL A 40 14.58 -10.03 -3.13
C VAL A 40 14.95 -11.12 -4.13
N THR A 41 13.98 -11.64 -4.84
CA THR A 41 14.14 -12.74 -5.81
C THR A 41 14.08 -12.26 -7.25
N LYS A 42 13.35 -11.18 -7.53
CA LYS A 42 13.18 -10.61 -8.88
C LYS A 42 12.88 -9.11 -8.77
N VAL A 43 13.34 -8.34 -9.74
CA VAL A 43 13.07 -6.90 -9.88
C VAL A 43 12.66 -6.65 -11.32
N GLU A 44 11.47 -6.07 -11.53
CA GLU A 44 10.90 -5.80 -12.85
C GLU A 44 10.55 -4.33 -12.97
N ARG A 45 10.93 -3.72 -14.06
CA ARG A 45 10.55 -2.35 -14.37
C ARG A 45 9.16 -2.36 -15.01
N GLU A 46 8.19 -1.73 -14.34
CA GLU A 46 6.82 -1.61 -14.85
C GLU A 46 6.63 -0.37 -15.72
N THR A 47 7.14 0.76 -15.24
CA THR A 47 7.07 2.06 -15.93
C THR A 47 8.40 2.80 -15.72
N PRO A 48 8.65 3.95 -16.35
CA PRO A 48 9.85 4.75 -16.09
C PRO A 48 10.09 5.07 -14.62
N ASP A 49 9.00 5.18 -13.83
CA ASP A 49 9.03 5.57 -12.42
C ASP A 49 8.71 4.43 -11.45
N SER A 50 8.25 3.27 -11.93
CA SER A 50 7.72 2.20 -11.08
C SER A 50 8.43 0.88 -11.31
N THR A 51 8.60 0.12 -10.22
CA THR A 51 9.31 -1.16 -10.21
C THR A 51 8.56 -2.16 -9.33
N THR A 52 8.35 -3.37 -9.82
CA THR A 52 7.88 -4.51 -9.05
C THR A 52 9.04 -5.27 -8.44
N ILE A 53 9.00 -5.49 -7.15
CA ILE A 53 10.00 -6.16 -6.33
C ILE A 53 9.38 -7.42 -5.75
N HIS A 54 9.79 -8.57 -6.26
CA HIS A 54 9.40 -9.87 -5.71
C HIS A 54 10.37 -10.29 -4.61
N PHE A 55 9.85 -10.86 -3.55
CA PHE A 55 10.70 -11.32 -2.46
C PHE A 55 10.18 -12.61 -1.85
N ARG A 56 11.11 -13.44 -1.38
CA ARG A 56 10.80 -14.61 -0.58
C ARG A 56 10.95 -14.27 0.89
N PRO A 57 9.85 -14.29 1.66
CA PRO A 57 9.90 -13.98 3.08
C PRO A 57 10.53 -15.11 3.89
N GLY A 58 11.09 -14.74 5.05
CA GLY A 58 11.61 -15.68 6.03
C GLY A 58 10.53 -16.25 6.94
N ARG A 59 11.00 -16.98 7.97
CA ARG A 59 10.12 -17.59 8.98
C ARG A 59 9.28 -16.52 9.69
N GLY A 60 7.99 -16.79 9.85
CA GLY A 60 7.03 -15.91 10.53
C GLY A 60 6.17 -15.07 9.60
N TRP A 61 6.37 -15.15 8.28
CA TRP A 61 5.45 -14.58 7.32
C TRP A 61 4.14 -15.38 7.28
N ASN A 62 3.01 -14.69 7.40
CA ASN A 62 1.71 -15.27 7.14
C ASN A 62 1.35 -15.07 5.66
N PRO A 63 0.79 -16.08 4.98
CA PRO A 63 0.28 -15.89 3.62
C PRO A 63 -0.69 -14.71 3.57
N HIS A 64 -0.53 -13.86 2.56
CA HIS A 64 -1.40 -12.71 2.38
C HIS A 64 -2.70 -13.08 1.67
N ALA A 65 -3.78 -12.37 1.99
CA ALA A 65 -4.97 -12.32 1.19
C ALA A 65 -4.80 -11.27 0.06
N ALA A 66 -5.48 -11.48 -1.06
CA ALA A 66 -5.44 -10.55 -2.19
C ALA A 66 -6.04 -9.20 -1.80
N GLY A 67 -5.29 -8.12 -2.04
CA GLY A 67 -5.63 -6.76 -1.67
C GLY A 67 -4.98 -6.27 -0.38
N GLN A 68 -4.36 -7.14 0.42
CA GLN A 68 -3.64 -6.74 1.62
C GLN A 68 -2.33 -6.00 1.30
N TRP A 69 -1.84 -5.28 2.29
CA TRP A 69 -0.57 -4.57 2.28
C TRP A 69 0.36 -5.05 3.39
N ALA A 70 1.65 -4.77 3.27
CA ALA A 70 2.64 -5.00 4.31
C ALA A 70 3.54 -3.77 4.48
N ARG A 71 4.10 -3.59 5.70
CA ARG A 71 5.16 -2.61 5.89
C ARG A 71 6.49 -3.20 5.45
N ILE A 72 7.18 -2.42 4.62
CA ILE A 72 8.51 -2.76 4.12
C ILE A 72 9.50 -1.76 4.70
N GLY A 73 10.54 -2.27 5.32
CA GLY A 73 11.63 -1.49 5.87
C GLY A 73 12.88 -1.61 5.01
N VAL A 74 13.50 -0.48 4.73
CA VAL A 74 14.81 -0.38 4.08
C VAL A 74 15.73 0.48 4.91
N GLU A 75 17.02 0.25 4.80
CA GLU A 75 18.02 1.05 5.49
C GLU A 75 18.57 2.11 4.55
N ILE A 76 18.43 3.37 4.95
CA ILE A 76 18.90 4.53 4.20
C ILE A 76 19.77 5.33 5.17
N ASP A 77 21.02 5.56 4.81
CA ASP A 77 22.01 6.28 5.63
C ASP A 77 22.11 5.76 7.06
N GLY A 78 22.04 4.45 7.24
CA GLY A 78 22.10 3.76 8.52
C GLY A 78 20.83 3.85 9.37
N VAL A 79 19.76 4.47 8.86
CA VAL A 79 18.45 4.57 9.52
C VAL A 79 17.41 3.72 8.79
N ARG A 80 16.71 2.90 9.56
CA ARG A 80 15.64 2.07 9.02
C ARG A 80 14.37 2.88 8.82
N GLN A 81 13.93 2.96 7.57
CA GLN A 81 12.72 3.62 7.14
C GLN A 81 11.67 2.59 6.76
N TRP A 82 10.43 2.80 7.20
CA TRP A 82 9.31 1.91 6.92
C TRP A 82 8.27 2.61 6.07
N ARG A 83 7.72 1.90 5.08
CA ARG A 83 6.53 2.35 4.32
C ARG A 83 5.60 1.18 4.08
N SER A 84 4.31 1.47 4.00
CA SER A 84 3.29 0.49 3.63
C SER A 84 3.19 0.40 2.12
N TYR A 85 3.11 -0.83 1.62
CA TYR A 85 2.90 -1.13 0.20
C TYR A 85 1.90 -2.25 0.07
N SER A 86 0.92 -2.07 -0.81
CA SER A 86 0.01 -3.14 -1.18
C SER A 86 0.78 -4.27 -1.84
N LEU A 87 0.40 -5.50 -1.50
CA LEU A 87 0.97 -6.70 -2.11
C LEU A 87 0.32 -6.89 -3.47
N SER A 88 1.10 -6.86 -4.55
CA SER A 88 0.60 -6.96 -5.93
C SER A 88 0.61 -8.39 -6.48
N ALA A 89 1.27 -9.34 -5.82
CA ALA A 89 1.27 -10.76 -6.20
C ALA A 89 -0.08 -11.44 -5.92
N ALA A 90 -0.37 -12.52 -6.64
CA ALA A 90 -1.52 -13.38 -6.36
C ALA A 90 -1.38 -14.06 -4.99
N MET A 91 -2.51 -14.31 -4.33
CA MET A 91 -2.56 -15.08 -3.10
C MET A 91 -2.00 -16.51 -3.32
N GLY A 92 -1.12 -16.93 -2.42
CA GLY A 92 -0.48 -18.25 -2.48
C GLY A 92 0.83 -18.29 -3.28
N HIS A 93 1.27 -17.16 -3.83
CA HIS A 93 2.57 -16.98 -4.46
C HIS A 93 3.53 -16.22 -3.55
N ASP A 94 4.82 -16.23 -3.89
CA ASP A 94 5.79 -15.34 -3.26
C ASP A 94 5.32 -13.88 -3.39
N PRO A 95 5.33 -13.10 -2.30
CA PRO A 95 4.81 -11.74 -2.32
C PRO A 95 5.64 -10.82 -3.23
N ALA A 96 4.97 -9.82 -3.76
CA ALA A 96 5.58 -8.72 -4.49
C ALA A 96 4.95 -7.39 -4.10
N ILE A 97 5.73 -6.33 -4.15
CA ILE A 97 5.28 -4.94 -4.06
C ILE A 97 5.64 -4.21 -5.34
N THR A 98 4.79 -3.27 -5.75
CA THR A 98 5.07 -2.38 -6.88
C THR A 98 5.18 -0.96 -6.37
N VAL A 99 6.32 -0.35 -6.60
CA VAL A 99 6.73 0.90 -5.96
C VAL A 99 6.99 1.97 -7.01
N THR A 100 6.29 3.09 -6.91
CA THR A 100 6.54 4.30 -7.72
C THR A 100 7.49 5.23 -6.98
N ALA A 101 8.53 5.69 -7.63
CA ALA A 101 9.55 6.59 -7.08
C ALA A 101 9.00 8.01 -6.90
N ILE A 102 8.46 8.33 -5.71
CA ILE A 102 7.88 9.63 -5.40
C ILE A 102 8.70 10.35 -4.31
N GLY A 103 9.10 9.65 -3.25
CA GLY A 103 9.85 10.16 -2.12
C GLY A 103 11.12 9.36 -1.86
N VAL A 104 11.88 9.71 -0.83
CA VAL A 104 13.20 9.11 -0.54
C VAL A 104 13.15 7.58 -0.45
N VAL A 105 12.23 7.03 0.35
CA VAL A 105 12.13 5.56 0.56
C VAL A 105 11.67 4.85 -0.70
N SER A 106 10.63 5.35 -1.36
CA SER A 106 10.11 4.74 -2.58
C SER A 106 11.12 4.84 -3.73
N THR A 107 11.90 5.92 -3.81
CA THR A 107 12.99 6.04 -4.79
C THR A 107 14.12 5.06 -4.50
N ALA A 108 14.52 4.90 -3.24
CA ALA A 108 15.53 3.92 -2.85
C ALA A 108 15.07 2.49 -3.19
N LEU A 109 13.81 2.15 -2.94
CA LEU A 109 13.24 0.86 -3.32
C LEU A 109 13.17 0.69 -4.83
N ALA A 110 12.53 1.61 -5.55
CA ALA A 110 12.26 1.46 -6.98
C ALA A 110 13.53 1.50 -7.86
N ARG A 111 14.57 2.23 -7.44
CA ARG A 111 15.79 2.42 -8.24
C ARG A 111 17.03 1.72 -7.70
N GLY A 112 17.06 1.45 -6.39
CA GLY A 112 18.24 0.91 -5.70
C GLY A 112 18.20 -0.59 -5.44
N THR A 113 17.01 -1.19 -5.33
CA THR A 113 16.84 -2.60 -4.97
C THR A 113 17.38 -3.54 -6.04
N LYS A 114 18.09 -4.58 -5.59
CA LYS A 114 18.68 -5.63 -6.44
C LYS A 114 18.27 -7.01 -5.93
N VAL A 115 18.33 -7.99 -6.82
CA VAL A 115 18.17 -9.41 -6.44
C VAL A 115 19.22 -9.79 -5.39
N GLY A 116 18.79 -10.42 -4.31
CA GLY A 116 19.62 -10.78 -3.17
C GLY A 116 19.56 -9.77 -2.01
N ASP A 117 19.04 -8.57 -2.20
CA ASP A 117 18.89 -7.59 -1.11
C ASP A 117 17.92 -8.10 -0.06
N ILE A 118 18.14 -7.65 1.18
CA ILE A 118 17.30 -8.00 2.33
C ILE A 118 16.35 -6.86 2.63
N LEU A 119 15.05 -7.15 2.58
CA LEU A 119 13.99 -6.29 3.04
C LEU A 119 13.62 -6.64 4.48
N PHE A 120 13.32 -5.62 5.28
CA PHE A 120 12.67 -5.81 6.57
C PHE A 120 11.16 -5.80 6.34
N LEU A 121 10.47 -6.75 6.95
CA LEU A 121 9.06 -6.99 6.69
C LEU A 121 8.25 -6.90 7.97
N ASP A 122 7.00 -6.52 7.83
CA ASP A 122 5.94 -6.79 8.81
C ASP A 122 4.92 -7.76 8.19
N THR A 123 4.08 -8.37 9.01
CA THR A 123 3.04 -9.28 8.52
C THR A 123 2.01 -8.55 7.66
N PRO A 124 1.38 -9.23 6.68
CA PRO A 124 0.29 -8.66 5.89
C PRO A 124 -0.87 -8.19 6.75
N GLN A 125 -1.47 -7.08 6.36
CA GLN A 125 -2.57 -6.39 7.06
C GLN A 125 -3.56 -5.79 6.04
N GLY A 126 -4.72 -5.34 6.52
CA GLY A 126 -5.72 -4.65 5.75
C GLY A 126 -6.95 -5.49 5.45
N ASP A 127 -8.09 -4.81 5.38
CA ASP A 127 -9.41 -5.39 5.18
C ASP A 127 -9.96 -5.14 3.75
N PHE A 128 -9.14 -4.54 2.88
CA PHE A 128 -9.46 -4.34 1.47
C PHE A 128 -9.26 -5.66 0.71
N VAL A 129 -10.15 -6.61 0.94
CA VAL A 129 -10.08 -7.97 0.40
C VAL A 129 -11.39 -8.37 -0.26
N LEU A 130 -11.33 -9.27 -1.24
CA LEU A 130 -12.52 -9.82 -1.87
C LEU A 130 -13.18 -10.87 -0.97
N PRO A 131 -14.52 -10.94 -0.95
CA PRO A 131 -15.23 -12.07 -0.36
C PRO A 131 -14.93 -13.36 -1.14
N GLU A 132 -15.16 -14.50 -0.51
CA GLU A 132 -14.90 -15.83 -1.10
C GLU A 132 -15.70 -16.05 -2.41
N HIS A 133 -16.93 -15.54 -2.45
CA HIS A 133 -17.82 -15.59 -3.61
C HIS A 133 -18.26 -14.18 -4.02
N PRO A 134 -17.40 -13.45 -4.75
CA PRO A 134 -17.75 -12.09 -5.14
C PRO A 134 -18.92 -12.09 -6.16
N ARG A 135 -19.80 -11.10 -6.00
CA ARG A 135 -20.78 -10.70 -7.02
C ARG A 135 -20.03 -10.13 -8.24
N PRO A 136 -20.71 -9.76 -9.35
CA PRO A 136 -20.08 -8.96 -10.39
C PRO A 136 -19.34 -7.75 -9.79
N LEU A 137 -18.09 -7.54 -10.21
CA LEU A 137 -17.17 -6.57 -9.61
C LEU A 137 -16.98 -5.38 -10.53
N LEU A 138 -16.87 -4.20 -9.92
CA LEU A 138 -16.31 -3.00 -10.53
C LEU A 138 -15.08 -2.59 -9.74
N MET A 139 -13.96 -2.52 -10.39
CA MET A 139 -12.69 -2.09 -9.79
C MET A 139 -12.31 -0.73 -10.37
N LEU A 140 -12.29 0.30 -9.52
CA LEU A 140 -11.95 1.68 -9.88
C LEU A 140 -10.56 2.02 -9.33
N THR A 141 -9.62 2.30 -10.20
CA THR A 141 -8.25 2.55 -9.79
C THR A 141 -7.63 3.74 -10.50
N ALA A 142 -6.73 4.45 -9.78
CA ALA A 142 -5.93 5.50 -10.39
C ALA A 142 -4.47 5.42 -9.93
N GLY A 143 -3.54 5.47 -10.89
CA GLY A 143 -2.10 5.38 -10.64
C GLY A 143 -1.71 4.13 -9.84
N SER A 144 -0.96 4.30 -8.76
CA SER A 144 -0.52 3.18 -7.89
C SER A 144 -1.65 2.48 -7.13
N GLY A 145 -2.86 3.03 -7.10
CA GLY A 145 -4.04 2.35 -6.55
C GLY A 145 -4.41 1.06 -7.28
N LEU A 146 -3.81 0.78 -8.43
CA LEU A 146 -3.96 -0.51 -9.10
C LEU A 146 -3.29 -1.67 -8.34
N THR A 147 -2.29 -1.42 -7.50
CA THR A 147 -1.47 -2.49 -6.89
C THR A 147 -2.26 -3.50 -6.05
N PRO A 148 -3.17 -3.12 -5.12
CA PRO A 148 -3.98 -4.10 -4.39
C PRO A 148 -4.98 -4.82 -5.30
N VAL A 149 -5.55 -4.09 -6.26
CA VAL A 149 -6.52 -4.63 -7.22
C VAL A 149 -5.86 -5.64 -8.16
N MET A 150 -4.59 -5.41 -8.55
CA MET A 150 -3.84 -6.37 -9.36
C MET A 150 -3.65 -7.71 -8.63
N SER A 151 -3.39 -7.69 -7.32
CA SER A 151 -3.39 -8.91 -6.51
C SER A 151 -4.74 -9.63 -6.53
N MET A 152 -5.83 -8.87 -6.47
CA MET A 152 -7.19 -9.42 -6.56
C MET A 152 -7.45 -10.07 -7.93
N ILE A 153 -7.13 -9.39 -9.01
CA ILE A 153 -7.29 -9.89 -10.38
C ILE A 153 -6.46 -11.14 -10.60
N ARG A 154 -5.16 -11.09 -10.27
CA ARG A 154 -4.23 -12.24 -10.38
C ARG A 154 -4.70 -13.45 -9.56
N THR A 155 -5.42 -13.22 -8.47
CA THR A 155 -5.93 -14.29 -7.61
C THR A 155 -7.26 -14.83 -8.09
N LEU A 156 -8.21 -13.96 -8.45
CA LEU A 156 -9.59 -14.31 -8.75
C LEU A 156 -9.72 -14.94 -10.14
N VAL A 157 -9.20 -14.24 -11.16
CA VAL A 157 -9.48 -14.57 -12.57
C VAL A 157 -9.02 -15.97 -12.98
N PRO A 158 -7.80 -16.45 -12.62
CA PRO A 158 -7.41 -17.82 -12.92
C PRO A 158 -8.19 -18.89 -12.14
N ARG A 159 -8.72 -18.54 -10.96
CA ARG A 159 -9.50 -19.48 -10.12
C ARG A 159 -10.99 -19.51 -10.51
N ARG A 160 -11.47 -18.42 -11.02
CA ARG A 160 -12.86 -18.19 -11.41
C ARG A 160 -12.91 -17.55 -12.81
N PRO A 161 -12.65 -18.33 -13.88
CA PRO A 161 -12.68 -17.80 -15.26
C PRO A 161 -14.04 -17.23 -15.69
N ASP A 162 -15.09 -17.57 -14.94
CA ASP A 162 -16.47 -17.09 -15.09
C ASP A 162 -16.75 -15.79 -14.31
N ALA A 163 -15.80 -15.30 -13.52
CA ALA A 163 -15.98 -14.07 -12.75
C ALA A 163 -16.21 -12.87 -13.67
N ASP A 164 -17.26 -12.10 -13.40
CA ASP A 164 -17.58 -10.87 -14.15
C ASP A 164 -16.91 -9.68 -13.46
N VAL A 165 -15.84 -9.18 -14.04
CA VAL A 165 -14.98 -8.11 -13.50
C VAL A 165 -14.83 -7.01 -14.53
N VAL A 166 -15.18 -5.80 -14.18
CA VAL A 166 -14.85 -4.58 -14.94
C VAL A 166 -13.78 -3.82 -14.16
N LEU A 167 -12.61 -3.65 -14.75
CA LEU A 167 -11.55 -2.77 -14.26
C LEU A 167 -11.58 -1.46 -15.02
N VAL A 168 -11.75 -0.34 -14.33
CA VAL A 168 -11.53 1.01 -14.87
C VAL A 168 -10.25 1.53 -14.22
N HIS A 169 -9.19 1.68 -15.02
CA HIS A 169 -7.90 2.16 -14.53
C HIS A 169 -7.53 3.49 -15.17
N SER A 170 -7.36 4.52 -14.33
CA SER A 170 -6.90 5.84 -14.73
C SER A 170 -5.39 5.99 -14.56
N ALA A 171 -4.69 6.34 -15.65
CA ALA A 171 -3.26 6.65 -15.66
C ALA A 171 -3.01 7.95 -16.43
N ARG A 172 -1.80 8.54 -16.32
CA ARG A 172 -1.45 9.74 -17.08
C ARG A 172 -1.38 9.46 -18.57
N THR A 173 -0.60 8.45 -18.91
CA THR A 173 -0.38 7.96 -20.27
C THR A 173 -0.36 6.44 -20.27
N ARG A 174 -0.30 5.81 -21.44
CA ARG A 174 -0.10 4.37 -21.57
C ARG A 174 1.21 3.92 -20.89
N ASP A 175 2.29 4.66 -21.08
CA ASP A 175 3.61 4.35 -20.53
C ASP A 175 3.66 4.48 -19.00
N ASP A 176 2.74 5.23 -18.41
CA ASP A 176 2.56 5.37 -16.96
C ASP A 176 1.61 4.31 -16.36
N ALA A 177 0.91 3.54 -17.19
CA ALA A 177 -0.07 2.55 -16.72
C ALA A 177 0.66 1.30 -16.20
N LEU A 178 0.56 1.06 -14.91
CA LEU A 178 1.09 -0.15 -14.28
C LEU A 178 0.44 -1.41 -14.88
N PHE A 179 1.23 -2.45 -15.07
CA PHE A 179 0.76 -3.78 -15.54
C PHE A 179 -0.07 -3.74 -16.83
N HIS A 180 0.14 -2.72 -17.68
CA HIS A 180 -0.69 -2.48 -18.86
C HIS A 180 -0.79 -3.72 -19.76
N ASP A 181 0.35 -4.26 -20.17
CA ASP A 181 0.39 -5.40 -21.10
C ASP A 181 -0.15 -6.67 -20.44
N GLU A 182 0.18 -6.94 -19.18
CA GLU A 182 -0.34 -8.08 -18.43
C GLU A 182 -1.87 -8.02 -18.28
N LEU A 183 -2.44 -6.84 -18.03
CA LEU A 183 -3.90 -6.69 -17.95
C LEU A 183 -4.59 -6.97 -19.27
N LEU A 184 -3.99 -6.58 -20.39
CA LEU A 184 -4.51 -6.91 -21.71
C LEU A 184 -4.42 -8.41 -22.02
N GLU A 185 -3.30 -9.05 -21.67
CA GLU A 185 -3.12 -10.50 -21.80
C GLU A 185 -4.14 -11.27 -20.94
N LEU A 186 -4.37 -10.83 -19.69
CA LEU A 186 -5.38 -11.44 -18.82
C LEU A 186 -6.79 -11.25 -19.37
N ALA A 187 -7.12 -10.09 -19.94
CA ALA A 187 -8.42 -9.84 -20.54
C ALA A 187 -8.66 -10.67 -21.82
N ASP A 188 -7.60 -10.96 -22.58
CA ASP A 188 -7.67 -11.86 -23.73
C ASP A 188 -7.88 -13.33 -23.31
N GLN A 189 -7.20 -13.76 -22.25
CA GLN A 189 -7.30 -15.12 -21.71
C GLN A 189 -8.62 -15.38 -20.96
N PHE A 190 -9.19 -14.36 -20.33
CA PHE A 190 -10.36 -14.48 -19.46
C PHE A 190 -11.46 -13.51 -19.89
N PRO A 191 -12.42 -13.92 -20.70
CA PRO A 191 -13.47 -13.05 -21.25
C PRO A 191 -14.35 -12.34 -20.21
N GLY A 192 -14.42 -12.85 -18.98
CA GLY A 192 -15.12 -12.20 -17.87
C GLY A 192 -14.41 -10.96 -17.32
N LEU A 193 -13.11 -10.80 -17.60
CA LEU A 193 -12.35 -9.60 -17.23
C LEU A 193 -12.41 -8.57 -18.36
N LYS A 194 -13.00 -7.42 -18.08
CA LYS A 194 -13.06 -6.27 -19.00
C LYS A 194 -12.19 -5.16 -18.48
N VAL A 195 -11.11 -4.82 -19.19
CA VAL A 195 -10.19 -3.73 -18.82
C VAL A 195 -10.53 -2.48 -19.61
N ARG A 196 -10.69 -1.36 -18.91
CA ARG A 196 -10.96 -0.02 -19.44
C ARG A 196 -9.90 0.94 -18.93
N HIS A 197 -8.98 1.35 -19.81
CA HIS A 197 -7.99 2.38 -19.48
C HIS A 197 -8.55 3.76 -19.76
N TRP A 198 -8.22 4.71 -18.85
CA TRP A 198 -8.50 6.12 -18.99
C TRP A 198 -7.20 6.92 -18.89
N PHE A 199 -6.74 7.46 -20.01
CA PHE A 199 -5.47 8.18 -20.08
C PHE A 199 -5.69 9.68 -19.99
N THR A 200 -5.29 10.29 -18.84
CA THR A 200 -5.60 11.68 -18.50
C THR A 200 -4.75 12.71 -19.25
N ARG A 201 -3.71 12.30 -19.96
CA ARG A 201 -2.83 13.15 -20.77
C ARG A 201 -2.78 12.75 -22.25
N GLU A 202 -3.62 11.80 -22.63
CA GLU A 202 -3.82 11.40 -24.03
C GLU A 202 -5.23 11.77 -24.47
N GLN A 203 -5.50 11.75 -25.77
CA GLN A 203 -6.78 12.13 -26.36
C GLN A 203 -7.23 13.54 -25.91
N ASP A 204 -8.40 13.66 -25.27
CA ASP A 204 -8.96 14.92 -24.81
C ASP A 204 -8.31 15.49 -23.54
N GLY A 205 -7.34 14.76 -22.95
CA GLY A 205 -6.53 15.24 -21.84
C GLY A 205 -7.29 15.56 -20.54
N ARG A 206 -8.42 14.91 -20.29
CA ARG A 206 -9.23 15.13 -19.08
C ARG A 206 -9.13 13.99 -18.08
N ARG A 207 -9.37 14.28 -16.83
CA ARG A 207 -9.53 13.26 -15.77
C ARG A 207 -10.86 12.54 -15.95
N LEU A 208 -10.91 11.27 -15.48
CA LEU A 208 -12.16 10.55 -15.29
C LEU A 208 -13.03 11.35 -14.31
N ASP A 209 -14.20 11.76 -14.75
CA ASP A 209 -15.12 12.52 -13.92
C ASP A 209 -16.06 11.58 -13.17
N LEU A 210 -15.96 11.57 -11.85
CA LEU A 210 -16.85 10.86 -10.94
C LEU A 210 -17.81 11.82 -10.20
N SER A 211 -17.81 13.11 -10.57
CA SER A 211 -18.76 14.06 -10.02
C SER A 211 -20.18 13.83 -10.55
N ASP A 212 -20.30 13.21 -11.72
CA ASP A 212 -21.54 12.66 -12.24
C ASP A 212 -21.31 11.25 -12.82
N PRO A 213 -22.36 10.42 -13.07
CA PRO A 213 -22.21 9.05 -13.48
C PRO A 213 -21.87 8.85 -14.97
N THR A 214 -21.86 9.89 -15.81
CA THR A 214 -21.82 9.78 -17.28
C THR A 214 -20.61 8.99 -17.79
N ASP A 215 -19.41 9.27 -17.29
CA ASP A 215 -18.22 8.55 -17.70
C ASP A 215 -18.29 7.08 -17.24
N LEU A 216 -18.75 6.86 -16.03
CA LEU A 216 -18.84 5.53 -15.45
C LEU A 216 -19.93 4.68 -16.15
N GLU A 217 -21.06 5.28 -16.50
CA GLU A 217 -22.13 4.63 -17.28
C GLU A 217 -21.65 4.22 -18.67
N THR A 218 -20.78 5.01 -19.27
CA THR A 218 -20.16 4.66 -20.56
C THR A 218 -19.20 3.47 -20.44
N LEU A 219 -18.42 3.42 -19.36
CA LEU A 219 -17.39 2.41 -19.15
C LEU A 219 -17.94 1.11 -18.56
N CYS A 220 -18.98 1.21 -17.73
CA CYS A 220 -19.62 0.12 -17.03
C CYS A 220 -21.12 0.44 -16.81
N PRO A 221 -22.00 0.19 -17.79
CA PRO A 221 -23.42 0.60 -17.72
C PRO A 221 -24.20 0.04 -16.53
N ASP A 222 -23.80 -1.13 -16.04
CA ASP A 222 -24.39 -1.85 -14.91
C ASP A 222 -23.66 -1.62 -13.57
N TRP A 223 -22.87 -0.54 -13.45
CA TRP A 223 -22.03 -0.27 -12.28
C TRP A 223 -22.82 -0.23 -10.95
N ARG A 224 -24.09 0.17 -10.99
CA ARG A 224 -24.98 0.20 -9.83
C ARG A 224 -25.33 -1.17 -9.25
N GLU A 225 -25.16 -2.23 -10.05
CA GLU A 225 -25.46 -3.62 -9.67
C GLU A 225 -24.22 -4.36 -9.15
N ARG A 226 -23.02 -3.75 -9.30
CA ARG A 226 -21.73 -4.35 -8.98
C ARG A 226 -21.25 -4.02 -7.58
N ALA A 227 -20.49 -4.94 -6.99
CA ALA A 227 -19.69 -4.61 -5.83
C ALA A 227 -18.44 -3.83 -6.29
N ALA A 228 -18.32 -2.58 -5.85
CA ALA A 228 -17.25 -1.70 -6.26
C ALA A 228 -16.10 -1.68 -5.26
N TYR A 229 -14.89 -1.70 -5.79
CA TYR A 229 -13.63 -1.56 -5.06
C TYR A 229 -12.85 -0.41 -5.64
N ALA A 230 -12.48 0.59 -4.81
CA ALA A 230 -11.77 1.76 -5.29
C ALA A 230 -10.46 1.99 -4.54
N CYS A 231 -9.39 2.29 -5.28
CA CYS A 231 -8.10 2.69 -4.73
C CYS A 231 -7.40 3.69 -5.65
N GLY A 232 -6.89 4.79 -5.08
CA GLY A 232 -6.26 5.87 -5.84
C GLY A 232 -5.97 7.11 -5.01
N PRO A 233 -5.73 8.26 -5.64
CA PRO A 233 -5.57 9.55 -4.99
C PRO A 233 -6.81 9.96 -4.20
N THR A 234 -6.62 10.81 -3.18
CA THR A 234 -7.69 11.24 -2.29
C THR A 234 -8.87 11.84 -3.04
N ASP A 235 -8.64 12.80 -3.94
CA ASP A 235 -9.69 13.47 -4.73
C ASP A 235 -10.52 12.46 -5.55
N PHE A 236 -9.87 11.45 -6.11
CA PHE A 236 -10.53 10.40 -6.89
C PHE A 236 -11.45 9.54 -5.99
N LEU A 237 -10.98 9.18 -4.81
CA LEU A 237 -11.74 8.38 -3.86
C LEU A 237 -12.89 9.18 -3.23
N ASP A 238 -12.69 10.47 -2.97
CA ASP A 238 -13.73 11.36 -2.44
C ASP A 238 -14.84 11.55 -3.47
N ALA A 239 -14.50 11.75 -4.74
CA ALA A 239 -15.47 11.82 -5.83
C ALA A 239 -16.26 10.50 -5.99
N ALA A 240 -15.57 9.35 -5.91
CA ALA A 240 -16.22 8.05 -5.93
C ALA A 240 -17.18 7.88 -4.74
N THR A 241 -16.75 8.23 -3.53
CA THR A 241 -17.59 8.17 -2.33
C THR A 241 -18.86 9.01 -2.49
N ALA A 242 -18.70 10.29 -2.88
CA ALA A 242 -19.82 11.20 -3.08
C ALA A 242 -20.80 10.72 -4.15
N LEU A 243 -20.30 10.07 -5.22
CA LEU A 243 -21.15 9.47 -6.26
C LEU A 243 -22.00 8.33 -5.68
N TRP A 244 -21.38 7.39 -4.96
CA TRP A 244 -22.09 6.25 -4.35
C TRP A 244 -23.10 6.69 -3.30
N GLU A 245 -22.76 7.64 -2.44
CA GLU A 245 -23.69 8.22 -1.45
C GLU A 245 -24.92 8.86 -2.08
N ARG A 246 -24.71 9.63 -3.15
CA ARG A 246 -25.80 10.28 -3.91
C ARG A 246 -26.73 9.27 -4.56
N GLU A 247 -26.21 8.14 -5.01
CA GLU A 247 -26.99 7.06 -5.60
C GLU A 247 -27.62 6.12 -4.55
N GLY A 248 -27.50 6.43 -3.26
CA GLY A 248 -28.10 5.68 -2.16
C GLY A 248 -27.43 4.34 -1.86
N ALA A 249 -26.17 4.17 -2.28
CA ALA A 249 -25.39 2.97 -2.04
C ALA A 249 -24.66 3.03 -0.70
N ALA A 250 -24.47 1.87 -0.07
CA ALA A 250 -23.68 1.78 1.16
C ALA A 250 -22.18 1.99 0.86
N THR A 251 -21.61 2.99 1.55
CA THR A 251 -20.17 3.21 1.59
C THR A 251 -19.68 2.76 2.94
N ASP A 252 -19.09 1.58 3.02
CA ASP A 252 -18.30 1.21 4.20
C ASP A 252 -17.46 -0.04 3.95
N GLY A 253 -16.25 -0.03 4.53
CA GLY A 253 -15.24 -1.07 4.46
C GLY A 253 -15.55 -2.40 5.17
N ALA A 254 -16.80 -2.65 5.50
CA ALA A 254 -17.28 -3.97 5.89
C ALA A 254 -18.09 -4.51 4.72
N ALA A 255 -17.64 -5.59 4.11
CA ALA A 255 -18.45 -6.41 3.23
C ALA A 255 -19.68 -6.87 4.02
N ALA A 256 -20.68 -6.01 4.10
CA ALA A 256 -22.00 -6.42 4.53
C ALA A 256 -22.46 -7.45 3.49
N ASP A 257 -22.90 -8.60 3.96
CA ASP A 257 -23.73 -9.54 3.21
C ASP A 257 -25.01 -8.79 2.81
N GLY A 258 -24.85 -7.83 1.90
CA GLY A 258 -25.87 -6.89 1.50
C GLY A 258 -26.91 -7.59 0.66
N ALA A 259 -28.15 -7.26 0.93
CA ALA A 259 -29.31 -7.67 0.16
C ALA A 259 -29.05 -7.54 -1.35
N ALA A 260 -29.44 -8.52 -2.12
CA ALA A 260 -29.34 -8.52 -3.56
C ALA A 260 -29.94 -7.23 -4.13
N GLY A 261 -29.12 -6.45 -4.88
CA GLY A 261 -29.58 -5.25 -5.60
C GLY A 261 -29.01 -3.90 -5.12
N SER A 262 -28.21 -3.85 -4.06
CA SER A 262 -27.55 -2.60 -3.62
C SER A 262 -26.09 -2.61 -4.00
N SER A 263 -25.62 -1.58 -4.73
CA SER A 263 -24.20 -1.32 -4.96
C SER A 263 -23.51 -1.06 -3.63
N THR A 264 -22.28 -1.58 -3.48
CA THR A 264 -21.44 -1.30 -2.32
C THR A 264 -20.12 -0.74 -2.82
N LEU A 265 -19.53 0.23 -2.13
CA LEU A 265 -18.21 0.76 -2.44
C LEU A 265 -17.26 0.48 -1.27
N THR A 266 -16.24 -0.31 -1.54
CA THR A 266 -15.14 -0.57 -0.60
C THR A 266 -13.91 0.22 -1.05
N ILE A 267 -13.28 0.97 -0.13
CA ILE A 267 -12.20 1.90 -0.46
C ILE A 267 -10.93 1.53 0.30
N GLU A 268 -9.78 1.59 -0.39
CA GLU A 268 -8.45 1.63 0.25
C GLU A 268 -7.79 2.98 -0.01
N ARG A 269 -7.33 3.64 1.06
CA ARG A 269 -6.61 4.92 1.01
C ARG A 269 -5.15 4.73 1.43
N PHE A 270 -4.22 5.25 0.63
CA PHE A 270 -2.78 5.22 0.96
C PHE A 270 -2.32 6.39 1.82
N ALA A 271 -3.15 7.41 1.95
CA ALA A 271 -2.91 8.57 2.80
C ALA A 271 -3.90 8.60 3.99
N PRO A 272 -3.51 9.16 5.14
CA PRO A 272 -4.45 9.36 6.23
C PRO A 272 -5.56 10.34 5.80
N VAL A 273 -6.78 10.09 6.24
CA VAL A 273 -7.85 11.08 6.15
C VAL A 273 -7.58 12.10 7.27
N LEU A 274 -7.30 13.32 6.89
CA LEU A 274 -7.17 14.44 7.81
C LEU A 274 -8.52 15.15 7.90
N LEU A 275 -8.90 15.59 9.10
CA LEU A 275 -10.13 16.36 9.27
C LEU A 275 -9.98 17.74 8.56
N GLU A 276 -10.93 18.11 7.75
CA GLU A 276 -10.99 19.44 7.17
C GLU A 276 -11.03 20.50 8.29
N GLY A 277 -10.18 21.50 8.21
CA GLY A 277 -10.06 22.53 9.22
C GLY A 277 -9.41 22.10 10.55
N ALA A 278 -8.89 20.86 10.64
CA ALA A 278 -8.11 20.45 11.82
C ALA A 278 -6.75 21.13 11.93
N GLY A 279 -6.32 21.87 10.92
CA GLY A 279 -5.10 22.68 10.92
C GLY A 279 -5.13 23.75 12.01
N GLY A 280 -3.97 24.02 12.60
CA GLY A 280 -3.73 25.10 13.55
C GLY A 280 -3.17 26.35 12.86
N GLU A 281 -2.67 27.30 13.65
CA GLU A 281 -2.01 28.51 13.12
C GLU A 281 -0.61 28.23 12.55
N GLY A 282 -0.07 27.01 12.78
CA GLY A 282 1.31 26.68 12.46
C GLY A 282 2.29 27.26 13.49
N GLY A 283 3.56 27.32 13.12
CA GLY A 283 4.59 27.90 13.97
C GLY A 283 5.98 27.35 13.72
N LEU A 284 6.92 27.75 14.59
CA LEU A 284 8.29 27.26 14.55
C LEU A 284 8.38 25.89 15.21
N LEU A 285 8.87 24.90 14.48
CA LEU A 285 9.14 23.56 14.96
C LEU A 285 10.65 23.35 15.10
N THR A 286 11.13 23.00 16.30
CA THR A 286 12.53 22.75 16.60
C THR A 286 12.76 21.25 16.88
N PHE A 287 13.66 20.62 16.17
CA PHE A 287 14.13 19.26 16.39
C PHE A 287 15.45 19.31 17.20
N GLU A 288 15.35 19.35 18.53
CA GLU A 288 16.51 19.56 19.42
C GLU A 288 17.68 18.62 19.18
N LYS A 289 17.40 17.31 18.98
CA LYS A 289 18.46 16.30 18.76
C LYS A 289 19.19 16.45 17.43
N SER A 290 18.59 17.09 16.47
CA SER A 290 19.12 17.26 15.11
C SER A 290 19.59 18.69 14.86
N ASP A 291 19.38 19.59 15.83
CA ASP A 291 19.68 21.04 15.73
C ASP A 291 19.09 21.64 14.44
N LYS A 292 17.79 21.35 14.19
CA LYS A 292 17.05 21.82 13.02
C LYS A 292 15.82 22.57 13.45
N GLU A 293 15.54 23.64 12.72
CA GLU A 293 14.33 24.42 12.87
C GLU A 293 13.63 24.60 11.51
N VAL A 294 12.31 24.58 11.53
CA VAL A 294 11.49 24.79 10.34
C VAL A 294 10.19 25.50 10.72
N GLU A 295 9.79 26.47 9.95
CA GLU A 295 8.48 27.10 10.07
C GLU A 295 7.46 26.26 9.28
N VAL A 296 6.36 25.87 9.93
CA VAL A 296 5.38 24.95 9.37
C VAL A 296 3.97 25.53 9.43
N GLY A 297 3.18 25.24 8.40
CA GLY A 297 1.74 25.48 8.43
C GLY A 297 1.03 24.56 9.42
N GLY A 298 -0.14 24.97 9.88
CA GLY A 298 -0.89 24.20 10.88
C GLY A 298 -1.50 22.91 10.37
N ASP A 299 -1.48 22.68 9.08
CA ASP A 299 -1.96 21.49 8.37
C ASP A 299 -0.84 20.50 8.00
N VAL A 300 0.43 20.88 8.21
CA VAL A 300 1.58 20.06 7.87
C VAL A 300 1.89 19.06 9.00
N PRO A 301 1.92 17.74 8.73
CA PRO A 301 2.33 16.74 9.72
C PRO A 301 3.78 16.95 10.18
N LEU A 302 4.03 16.82 11.48
CA LEU A 302 5.38 17.02 12.06
C LEU A 302 6.45 16.11 11.45
N LEU A 303 6.05 14.91 11.00
CA LEU A 303 6.95 13.97 10.33
C LEU A 303 7.39 14.52 8.96
N GLU A 304 6.49 15.12 8.20
CA GLU A 304 6.77 15.71 6.88
C GLU A 304 7.65 16.95 7.04
N ALA A 305 7.31 17.83 7.97
CA ALA A 305 8.12 18.99 8.30
C ALA A 305 9.56 18.61 8.67
N GLY A 306 9.74 17.56 9.46
CA GLY A 306 11.07 17.07 9.83
C GLY A 306 11.84 16.52 8.61
N GLU A 307 11.20 15.76 7.77
CA GLU A 307 11.81 15.21 6.55
C GLU A 307 12.20 16.33 5.56
N GLU A 308 11.36 17.37 5.39
CA GLU A 308 11.63 18.52 4.54
C GLU A 308 12.86 19.32 5.01
N CYS A 309 13.06 19.48 6.30
CA CYS A 309 14.26 20.14 6.84
C CYS A 309 15.47 19.18 7.01
N GLY A 310 15.35 17.93 6.53
CA GLY A 310 16.44 16.96 6.51
C GLY A 310 16.66 16.22 7.84
N VAL A 311 15.66 16.15 8.70
CA VAL A 311 15.67 15.31 9.91
C VAL A 311 15.24 13.90 9.55
N VAL A 312 16.14 12.95 9.62
CA VAL A 312 15.84 11.54 9.37
C VAL A 312 15.26 10.91 10.63
N MET A 313 13.96 10.69 10.66
CA MET A 313 13.25 10.07 11.78
C MET A 313 12.80 8.65 11.44
N PRO A 314 12.85 7.70 12.38
CA PRO A 314 12.17 6.43 12.20
C PRO A 314 10.69 6.68 11.88
N SER A 315 10.20 6.15 10.78
CA SER A 315 8.82 6.34 10.38
C SER A 315 8.20 5.01 9.94
N GLY A 316 6.88 4.90 10.10
CA GLY A 316 6.12 3.70 9.78
C GLY A 316 5.01 3.96 8.75
N CYS A 317 3.76 3.70 9.14
CA CYS A 317 2.59 3.80 8.26
C CYS A 317 2.27 5.21 7.75
N ARG A 318 2.79 6.27 8.36
CA ARG A 318 2.45 7.69 8.15
C ARG A 318 0.97 8.05 8.41
N MET A 319 0.18 7.08 8.83
CA MET A 319 -1.25 7.23 9.13
C MET A 319 -1.50 7.51 10.61
N GLY A 320 -0.44 7.69 11.42
CA GLY A 320 -0.55 7.96 12.87
C GLY A 320 -1.02 6.76 13.72
N ILE A 321 -1.21 5.58 13.16
CA ILE A 321 -1.75 4.40 13.86
C ILE A 321 -0.67 3.43 14.37
N CYS A 322 0.45 3.26 13.65
CA CYS A 322 1.48 2.28 14.00
C CYS A 322 2.41 2.72 15.14
N ARG A 323 2.39 4.00 15.53
CA ARG A 323 3.22 4.61 16.59
C ARG A 323 4.72 4.48 16.39
N SER A 324 5.22 4.15 15.21
CA SER A 324 6.65 3.97 14.94
C SER A 324 7.43 5.29 14.93
N CYS A 325 6.75 6.42 14.74
CA CYS A 325 7.34 7.76 14.68
C CYS A 325 7.08 8.60 15.94
N LEU A 326 6.76 7.96 17.07
CA LEU A 326 6.58 8.68 18.33
C LEU A 326 7.89 9.32 18.78
N VAL A 327 7.83 10.62 19.09
CA VAL A 327 8.91 11.39 19.69
C VAL A 327 8.38 12.14 20.90
N PRO A 328 9.22 12.39 21.92
CA PRO A 328 8.81 13.22 23.05
C PRO A 328 8.54 14.66 22.61
N LEU A 329 7.43 15.24 23.05
CA LEU A 329 7.19 16.68 22.95
C LEU A 329 7.86 17.34 24.18
N VAL A 330 8.90 18.14 23.94
CA VAL A 330 9.65 18.81 24.99
C VAL A 330 8.96 20.08 25.46
N ALA A 331 8.44 20.86 24.50
CA ALA A 331 7.73 22.10 24.77
C ALA A 331 6.68 22.37 23.67
N GLY A 332 5.72 23.24 23.96
CA GLY A 332 4.69 23.65 23.00
C GLY A 332 3.44 22.76 23.02
N LYS A 333 2.63 22.87 21.99
CA LYS A 333 1.38 22.13 21.80
C LYS A 333 1.31 21.58 20.38
N VAL A 334 0.77 20.39 20.25
CA VAL A 334 0.50 19.73 18.97
C VAL A 334 -0.94 19.27 18.92
N ARG A 335 -1.48 19.13 17.72
CA ARG A 335 -2.83 18.65 17.49
C ARG A 335 -2.77 17.34 16.68
N ASP A 336 -3.65 16.42 16.99
CA ASP A 336 -3.87 15.25 16.12
C ASP A 336 -4.77 15.65 14.95
N LEU A 337 -4.21 15.70 13.75
CA LEU A 337 -4.95 16.13 12.55
C LEU A 337 -6.07 15.15 12.13
N ARG A 338 -6.15 13.97 12.75
CA ARG A 338 -7.20 12.97 12.48
C ARG A 338 -8.41 13.11 13.40
N THR A 339 -8.19 13.65 14.60
CA THR A 339 -9.23 13.71 15.65
C THR A 339 -9.54 15.13 16.11
N GLY A 340 -8.73 16.11 15.76
CA GLY A 340 -8.87 17.52 16.13
C GLY A 340 -8.07 17.92 17.37
#